data_bf90f2c686caba63a69500b37d7fdfcd
#
_entry.id   bf90f2c686caba63a69500b37d7fdfcd
#
_cell.length_a   1.000
_cell.length_b   1.000
_cell.length_c   1.000
_cell.angle_alpha   90.00
_cell.angle_beta   90.00
_cell.angle_gamma   90.00
#
_symmetry.space_group_name_H-M   'P 1'
#
loop_
_entity.id
_entity.type
_entity.pdbx_description
1 polymer ?
#
loop_
_entity_poly.entity_id
_entity_poly.type
_entity_poly.pdbx_seq_one_letter_code
_entity_poly.pdbx_strand_id
1 'polypeptide(L)'
;MKHLLTTSLFGIMLTLGSASGMAHSNDLVCDADFAYNIDVKNNELSFSTQGQQKVLILGKEATPVQELYLDGNKQALNAEQQTLLKEYNQQIRQLLPQAAAVANEASAIAVDAVASVTSALLHDNPDKAEEFRAKVEKLSAGLRQHISQNHLRPEGIVEYIESSNFEAEFEALVKSAVADFMENNVGEIIAAALGGNEDKVKAFEQRMEKFGEEMEQQFEARGEALEKQAENLCHLVKNIDLKESELVKAFAKFDDYQLITD
;
A
#
# COMPACT_ATOMS: atom_id res chain seq x y z
N MET A 1 20.67 -15.36 17.68
CA MET A 1 19.38 -15.91 17.26
C MET A 1 18.38 -14.77 17.27
N LYS A 2 18.37 -13.99 16.21
CA LYS A 2 17.38 -12.93 15.91
C LYS A 2 17.26 -12.88 14.38
N HIS A 3 16.69 -13.89 13.82
CA HIS A 3 16.28 -13.94 12.41
C HIS A 3 14.87 -14.47 12.38
N LEU A 4 14.08 -13.90 11.50
CA LEU A 4 12.73 -14.27 11.10
C LEU A 4 11.64 -13.34 11.66
N LEU A 5 11.47 -12.24 10.97
CA LEU A 5 10.16 -11.62 10.69
C LEU A 5 10.36 -10.54 9.59
N THR A 6 10.91 -10.95 8.44
CA THR A 6 10.78 -10.19 7.20
C THR A 6 9.50 -10.66 6.52
N THR A 7 8.37 -10.16 6.96
CA THR A 7 7.13 -10.31 6.22
C THR A 7 7.13 -9.27 5.12
N SER A 8 7.25 -9.73 3.87
CA SER A 8 7.16 -8.92 2.67
C SER A 8 5.94 -7.98 2.76
N LEU A 9 6.18 -6.70 2.95
CA LEU A 9 5.15 -5.67 3.16
C LEU A 9 4.26 -5.46 1.93
N PHE A 10 4.73 -5.82 0.74
CA PHE A 10 3.96 -5.75 -0.50
C PHE A 10 2.98 -6.92 -0.68
N GLY A 11 3.23 -8.06 -0.05
CA GLY A 11 2.33 -9.24 -0.13
C GLY A 11 1.02 -9.07 0.61
N ILE A 12 0.91 -8.18 1.60
CA ILE A 12 -0.28 -8.01 2.42
C ILE A 12 -1.38 -7.18 1.72
N MET A 13 -1.05 -6.33 0.76
CA MET A 13 -2.05 -5.50 0.08
C MET A 13 -2.86 -6.21 -1.01
N LEU A 14 -2.47 -7.41 -1.46
CA LEU A 14 -3.09 -8.08 -2.62
C LEU A 14 -3.97 -9.29 -2.30
N THR A 15 -4.16 -9.66 -1.01
CA THR A 15 -4.98 -10.83 -0.66
C THR A 15 -6.44 -10.54 -0.30
N LEU A 16 -6.92 -9.30 -0.43
CA LEU A 16 -8.31 -8.91 -0.09
C LEU A 16 -9.32 -9.14 -1.23
N GLY A 17 -8.96 -9.84 -2.30
CA GLY A 17 -9.80 -10.01 -3.48
C GLY A 17 -10.07 -11.44 -3.90
N SER A 18 -10.39 -12.40 -3.00
CA SER A 18 -10.77 -13.75 -3.41
C SER A 18 -12.20 -14.10 -3.01
N ALA A 19 -13.17 -13.44 -3.63
CA ALA A 19 -14.52 -13.97 -3.73
C ALA A 19 -14.97 -13.87 -5.20
N SER A 20 -14.98 -15.00 -5.87
CA SER A 20 -15.49 -15.28 -7.23
C SER A 20 -14.44 -15.31 -8.34
N GLY A 21 -13.91 -16.48 -8.61
CA GLY A 21 -13.74 -17.08 -9.93
C GLY A 21 -13.07 -16.28 -11.04
N MET A 22 -11.86 -15.73 -10.85
CA MET A 22 -10.97 -15.44 -11.96
C MET A 22 -9.56 -15.94 -11.64
N ALA A 23 -9.25 -17.10 -12.20
CA ALA A 23 -7.89 -17.61 -12.29
C ALA A 23 -7.15 -16.78 -13.35
N HIS A 24 -6.50 -15.69 -12.97
CA HIS A 24 -5.42 -15.04 -13.72
C HIS A 24 -4.76 -14.01 -12.81
N SER A 25 -3.74 -14.41 -12.07
CA SER A 25 -2.55 -13.61 -11.77
C SER A 25 -1.67 -14.34 -10.76
N ASN A 26 -0.91 -15.31 -11.24
CA ASN A 26 0.08 -16.00 -10.43
C ASN A 26 1.45 -15.30 -10.39
N ASP A 27 1.59 -14.06 -10.89
CA ASP A 27 2.91 -13.46 -11.09
C ASP A 27 3.08 -12.03 -10.53
N LEU A 28 2.16 -11.52 -9.72
CA LEU A 28 2.23 -10.14 -9.19
C LEU A 28 2.77 -10.03 -7.77
N VAL A 29 3.56 -10.98 -7.32
CA VAL A 29 4.33 -10.79 -6.10
C VAL A 29 5.56 -9.96 -6.45
N CYS A 30 5.49 -8.65 -6.12
CA CYS A 30 6.66 -7.81 -6.08
C CYS A 30 7.41 -8.13 -4.79
N ASP A 31 8.21 -9.17 -4.83
CA ASP A 31 9.04 -9.63 -3.70
C ASP A 31 10.27 -8.74 -3.64
N ALA A 32 10.13 -7.57 -3.02
CA ALA A 32 11.23 -6.65 -2.84
C ALA A 32 11.08 -5.95 -1.49
N ASP A 33 12.04 -6.12 -0.63
CA ASP A 33 12.14 -5.42 0.64
C ASP A 33 13.03 -4.18 0.50
N PHE A 34 12.66 -3.11 1.19
CA PHE A 34 13.46 -1.89 1.24
C PHE A 34 14.24 -1.82 2.54
N ALA A 35 15.59 -1.81 2.45
CA ALA A 35 16.47 -1.74 3.60
C ALA A 35 16.47 -0.39 4.32
N TYR A 36 15.98 0.67 3.65
CA TYR A 36 16.09 2.04 4.13
C TYR A 36 14.80 2.84 3.94
N ASN A 37 14.61 3.82 4.83
CA ASN A 37 13.71 4.93 4.57
C ASN A 37 14.31 5.83 3.47
N ILE A 38 13.48 6.27 2.54
CA ILE A 38 13.85 7.12 1.41
C ILE A 38 13.24 8.51 1.60
N ASP A 39 14.05 9.55 1.55
CA ASP A 39 13.60 10.94 1.56
C ASP A 39 14.20 11.71 0.38
N VAL A 40 13.36 12.47 -0.31
CA VAL A 40 13.73 13.37 -1.42
C VAL A 40 13.41 14.80 -1.06
N LYS A 41 14.42 15.67 -1.07
CA LYS A 41 14.27 17.12 -0.81
C LYS A 41 15.03 17.90 -1.88
N ASN A 42 14.34 18.62 -2.75
CA ASN A 42 14.97 19.42 -3.81
C ASN A 42 15.99 18.62 -4.63
N ASN A 43 17.29 18.82 -4.36
CA ASN A 43 18.41 18.13 -5.01
C ASN A 43 19.04 17.03 -4.17
N GLU A 44 18.43 16.68 -3.05
CA GLU A 44 18.90 15.62 -2.15
C GLU A 44 18.02 14.38 -2.32
N LEU A 45 18.67 13.21 -2.36
CA LEU A 45 18.07 11.91 -2.16
C LEU A 45 18.84 11.26 -1.02
N SER A 46 18.16 10.83 0.02
CA SER A 46 18.81 10.21 1.18
C SER A 46 18.15 8.90 1.57
N PHE A 47 18.97 7.96 2.00
CA PHE A 47 18.55 6.70 2.62
C PHE A 47 18.96 6.72 4.08
N SER A 48 18.04 6.33 4.94
CA SER A 48 18.28 6.28 6.38
C SER A 48 17.65 5.04 7.01
N THR A 49 18.26 4.54 8.06
CA THR A 49 17.72 3.48 8.91
C THR A 49 17.98 3.81 10.36
N GLN A 50 17.03 3.54 11.25
CA GLN A 50 17.11 3.84 12.69
C GLN A 50 17.53 5.30 12.98
N GLY A 51 17.05 6.25 12.16
CA GLY A 51 17.36 7.67 12.29
C GLY A 51 18.76 8.07 11.83
N GLN A 52 19.57 7.15 11.30
CA GLN A 52 20.91 7.40 10.78
C GLN A 52 20.90 7.48 9.26
N GLN A 53 21.41 8.57 8.71
CA GLN A 53 21.60 8.71 7.27
C GLN A 53 22.77 7.82 6.82
N LYS A 54 22.52 6.89 5.91
CA LYS A 54 23.49 5.95 5.34
C LYS A 54 23.99 6.39 3.99
N VAL A 55 23.08 6.84 3.13
CA VAL A 55 23.35 7.30 1.77
C VAL A 55 22.81 8.70 1.60
N LEU A 56 23.60 9.57 0.97
CA LEU A 56 23.16 10.87 0.49
C LEU A 56 23.66 11.07 -0.94
N ILE A 57 22.75 11.34 -1.84
CA ILE A 57 23.04 11.70 -3.23
C ILE A 57 22.61 13.14 -3.45
N LEU A 58 23.55 13.99 -3.76
CA LEU A 58 23.30 15.39 -4.12
C LEU A 58 23.35 15.56 -5.63
N GLY A 59 22.25 16.05 -6.20
CA GLY A 59 22.14 16.33 -7.63
C GLY A 59 20.69 16.19 -8.09
N LYS A 60 20.31 17.09 -9.01
CA LYS A 60 19.02 17.02 -9.70
C LYS A 60 19.16 16.18 -10.97
N GLU A 61 18.05 15.77 -11.52
CA GLU A 61 17.96 15.07 -12.78
C GLU A 61 18.73 15.81 -13.92
N ALA A 62 18.64 17.14 -13.95
CA ALA A 62 19.30 17.98 -14.92
C ALA A 62 20.79 18.27 -14.63
N THR A 63 21.30 17.93 -13.44
CA THR A 63 22.71 18.19 -13.10
C THR A 63 23.61 17.12 -13.71
N PRO A 64 24.71 17.51 -14.39
CA PRO A 64 25.61 16.53 -15.02
C PRO A 64 26.43 15.70 -14.03
N VAL A 65 26.63 16.23 -12.82
CA VAL A 65 27.44 15.60 -11.77
C VAL A 65 26.59 15.35 -10.53
N GLN A 66 26.67 14.13 -10.03
CA GLN A 66 26.06 13.73 -8.78
C GLN A 66 27.17 13.58 -7.72
N GLU A 67 26.91 13.97 -6.48
CA GLU A 67 27.79 13.70 -5.36
C GLU A 67 27.20 12.58 -4.49
N LEU A 68 28.02 11.59 -4.21
CA LEU A 68 27.65 10.46 -3.34
C LEU A 68 28.38 10.56 -2.00
N TYR A 69 27.63 10.42 -0.94
CA TYR A 69 28.15 10.27 0.43
C TYR A 69 27.65 8.97 1.02
N LEU A 70 28.56 8.17 1.57
CA LEU A 70 28.28 6.94 2.30
C LEU A 70 28.73 7.14 3.75
N ASP A 71 27.81 6.95 4.71
CA ASP A 71 28.05 7.27 6.14
C ASP A 71 28.70 8.66 6.34
N GLY A 72 28.23 9.67 5.59
CA GLY A 72 28.73 11.05 5.63
C GLY A 72 30.06 11.29 4.90
N ASN A 73 30.70 10.27 4.33
CA ASN A 73 31.97 10.37 3.63
C ASN A 73 31.75 10.52 2.13
N LYS A 74 32.23 11.62 1.55
CA LYS A 74 32.17 11.84 0.10
C LYS A 74 32.98 10.81 -0.67
N GLN A 75 32.37 10.24 -1.69
CA GLN A 75 33.01 9.25 -2.57
C GLN A 75 33.52 9.90 -3.85
N ALA A 76 34.71 9.50 -4.28
CA ALA A 76 35.24 9.88 -5.58
C ALA A 76 34.72 8.90 -6.63
N LEU A 77 33.98 9.40 -7.61
CA LEU A 77 33.36 8.59 -8.67
C LEU A 77 33.99 8.92 -10.02
N ASN A 78 34.25 7.89 -10.83
CA ASN A 78 34.63 8.04 -12.23
C ASN A 78 33.41 8.37 -13.12
N ALA A 79 33.60 8.60 -14.40
CA ALA A 79 32.57 9.01 -15.35
C ALA A 79 31.45 7.95 -15.51
N GLU A 80 31.80 6.67 -15.52
CA GLU A 80 30.84 5.55 -15.59
C GLU A 80 29.99 5.49 -14.32
N GLN A 81 30.60 5.52 -13.16
CA GLN A 81 29.93 5.54 -11.85
C GLN A 81 29.01 6.74 -11.69
N GLN A 82 29.41 7.90 -12.19
CA GLN A 82 28.58 9.11 -12.24
C GLN A 82 27.31 8.91 -13.09
N THR A 83 27.43 8.24 -14.22
CA THR A 83 26.29 7.95 -15.10
C THR A 83 25.32 6.99 -14.42
N LEU A 84 25.82 5.88 -13.87
CA LEU A 84 25.01 4.90 -13.16
C LEU A 84 24.30 5.50 -11.94
N LEU A 85 25.03 6.30 -11.14
CA LEU A 85 24.44 6.97 -9.98
C LEU A 85 23.33 7.95 -10.37
N LYS A 86 23.50 8.67 -11.48
CA LYS A 86 22.48 9.59 -11.99
C LYS A 86 21.23 8.83 -12.42
N GLU A 87 21.36 7.74 -13.17
CA GLU A 87 20.24 6.91 -13.61
C GLU A 87 19.51 6.29 -12.40
N TYR A 88 20.25 5.78 -11.42
CA TYR A 88 19.72 5.25 -10.17
C TYR A 88 18.92 6.32 -9.40
N ASN A 89 19.48 7.52 -9.19
CA ASN A 89 18.80 8.64 -8.55
C ASN A 89 17.49 9.01 -9.28
N GLN A 90 17.51 9.02 -10.63
CA GLN A 90 16.32 9.32 -11.43
C GLN A 90 15.20 8.29 -11.22
N GLN A 91 15.54 7.01 -11.23
CA GLN A 91 14.56 5.93 -11.06
C GLN A 91 13.92 5.97 -9.67
N ILE A 92 14.70 6.23 -8.60
CA ILE A 92 14.13 6.35 -7.25
C ILE A 92 13.22 7.57 -7.13
N ARG A 93 13.55 8.70 -7.78
CA ARG A 93 12.67 9.86 -7.81
C ARG A 93 11.37 9.61 -8.58
N GLN A 94 11.35 8.65 -9.51
CA GLN A 94 10.13 8.20 -10.18
C GLN A 94 9.33 7.19 -9.34
N LEU A 95 10.00 6.41 -8.48
CA LEU A 95 9.38 5.44 -7.60
C LEU A 95 8.40 6.10 -6.61
N LEU A 96 8.84 7.15 -5.92
CA LEU A 96 8.09 7.75 -4.82
C LEU A 96 6.69 8.26 -5.23
N PRO A 97 6.53 9.05 -6.32
CA PRO A 97 5.20 9.49 -6.74
C PRO A 97 4.31 8.33 -7.21
N GLN A 98 4.87 7.27 -7.82
CA GLN A 98 4.11 6.10 -8.23
C GLN A 98 3.66 5.29 -7.01
N ALA A 99 4.55 5.05 -6.05
CA ALA A 99 4.19 4.38 -4.79
C ALA A 99 3.11 5.17 -4.03
N ALA A 100 3.25 6.50 -3.97
CA ALA A 100 2.24 7.35 -3.34
C ALA A 100 0.89 7.30 -4.08
N ALA A 101 0.88 7.24 -5.41
CA ALA A 101 -0.35 7.12 -6.19
C ALA A 101 -1.06 5.78 -5.93
N VAL A 102 -0.33 4.68 -5.95
CA VAL A 102 -0.86 3.34 -5.63
C VAL A 102 -1.42 3.30 -4.22
N ALA A 103 -0.68 3.79 -3.22
CA ALA A 103 -1.12 3.81 -1.82
C ALA A 103 -2.37 4.67 -1.61
N ASN A 104 -2.46 5.84 -2.27
CA ASN A 104 -3.62 6.71 -2.19
C ASN A 104 -4.86 6.09 -2.84
N GLU A 105 -4.72 5.48 -4.03
CA GLU A 105 -5.85 4.84 -4.71
C GLU A 105 -6.32 3.60 -3.94
N ALA A 106 -5.40 2.73 -3.48
CA ALA A 106 -5.74 1.60 -2.63
C ALA A 106 -6.50 2.02 -1.37
N SER A 107 -6.03 3.09 -0.71
CA SER A 107 -6.70 3.67 0.46
C SER A 107 -8.10 4.20 0.13
N ALA A 108 -8.25 4.89 -1.01
CA ALA A 108 -9.54 5.41 -1.45
C ALA A 108 -10.52 4.28 -1.75
N ILE A 109 -10.09 3.24 -2.46
CA ILE A 109 -10.89 2.04 -2.72
C ILE A 109 -11.34 1.38 -1.41
N ALA A 110 -10.43 1.23 -0.44
CA ALA A 110 -10.76 0.63 0.85
C ALA A 110 -11.81 1.45 1.63
N VAL A 111 -11.66 2.78 1.68
CA VAL A 111 -12.63 3.68 2.34
C VAL A 111 -14.00 3.62 1.64
N ASP A 112 -14.01 3.68 0.31
CA ASP A 112 -15.24 3.63 -0.47
C ASP A 112 -15.94 2.26 -0.35
N ALA A 113 -15.17 1.16 -0.36
CA ALA A 113 -15.72 -0.17 -0.16
C ALA A 113 -16.39 -0.31 1.21
N VAL A 114 -15.73 0.16 2.28
CA VAL A 114 -16.32 0.16 3.62
C VAL A 114 -17.57 1.05 3.66
N ALA A 115 -17.53 2.23 3.06
CA ALA A 115 -18.68 3.13 3.00
C ALA A 115 -19.87 2.47 2.28
N SER A 116 -19.63 1.80 1.15
CA SER A 116 -20.67 1.08 0.39
C SER A 116 -21.25 -0.09 1.17
N VAL A 117 -20.39 -0.93 1.77
CA VAL A 117 -20.83 -2.06 2.59
C VAL A 117 -21.64 -1.59 3.80
N THR A 118 -21.13 -0.61 4.54
CA THR A 118 -21.82 -0.10 5.73
C THR A 118 -23.13 0.60 5.37
N SER A 119 -23.19 1.34 4.26
CA SER A 119 -24.44 1.94 3.76
C SER A 119 -25.50 0.89 3.43
N ALA A 120 -25.10 -0.23 2.82
CA ALA A 120 -26.03 -1.29 2.47
C ALA A 120 -26.49 -2.11 3.69
N LEU A 121 -25.57 -2.39 4.62
CA LEU A 121 -25.82 -3.26 5.76
C LEU A 121 -26.34 -2.52 7.00
N LEU A 122 -25.95 -1.27 7.20
CA LEU A 122 -26.29 -0.44 8.36
C LEU A 122 -27.19 0.75 7.95
N HIS A 123 -28.01 0.59 6.91
CA HIS A 123 -28.86 1.69 6.41
C HIS A 123 -29.81 2.24 7.49
N ASP A 124 -30.20 1.42 8.47
CA ASP A 124 -31.04 1.80 9.60
C ASP A 124 -30.24 2.42 10.76
N ASN A 125 -28.91 2.45 10.67
CA ASN A 125 -28.03 3.00 11.69
C ASN A 125 -26.90 3.87 11.06
N PRO A 126 -27.24 5.05 10.52
CA PRO A 126 -26.28 5.90 9.82
C PRO A 126 -25.14 6.40 10.71
N ASP A 127 -25.36 6.56 12.02
CA ASP A 127 -24.31 6.99 12.95
C ASP A 127 -23.20 5.95 13.06
N LYS A 128 -23.56 4.66 13.11
CA LYS A 128 -22.57 3.56 13.10
C LYS A 128 -21.84 3.48 11.76
N ALA A 129 -22.53 3.63 10.63
CA ALA A 129 -21.90 3.64 9.33
C ALA A 129 -20.82 4.75 9.22
N GLU A 130 -21.10 5.95 9.75
CA GLU A 130 -20.14 7.04 9.78
C GLU A 130 -18.97 6.77 10.74
N GLU A 131 -19.21 6.16 11.90
CA GLU A 131 -18.16 5.72 12.83
C GLU A 131 -17.19 4.75 12.15
N PHE A 132 -17.71 3.77 11.41
CA PHE A 132 -16.91 2.81 10.64
C PHE A 132 -16.03 3.50 9.61
N ARG A 133 -16.65 4.35 8.80
CA ARG A 133 -15.94 5.13 7.78
C ARG A 133 -14.80 5.95 8.37
N ALA A 134 -15.08 6.67 9.45
CA ALA A 134 -14.09 7.51 10.12
C ALA A 134 -12.90 6.69 10.67
N LYS A 135 -13.16 5.47 11.19
CA LYS A 135 -12.08 4.58 11.66
C LYS A 135 -11.20 4.10 10.51
N VAL A 136 -11.79 3.63 9.40
CA VAL A 136 -11.01 3.19 8.23
C VAL A 136 -10.21 4.34 7.62
N GLU A 137 -10.80 5.53 7.53
CA GLU A 137 -10.10 6.72 7.06
C GLU A 137 -8.92 7.08 7.96
N LYS A 138 -9.08 7.01 9.29
CA LYS A 138 -7.99 7.22 10.26
C LYS A 138 -6.85 6.22 10.06
N LEU A 139 -7.17 4.94 9.92
CA LEU A 139 -6.16 3.90 9.69
C LEU A 139 -5.42 4.11 8.35
N SER A 140 -6.16 4.39 7.29
CA SER A 140 -5.59 4.70 5.98
C SER A 140 -4.71 5.96 6.02
N ALA A 141 -5.15 7.00 6.73
CA ALA A 141 -4.38 8.23 6.90
C ALA A 141 -3.06 8.00 7.65
N GLY A 142 -3.06 7.12 8.66
CA GLY A 142 -1.84 6.73 9.37
C GLY A 142 -0.82 6.07 8.45
N LEU A 143 -1.23 5.12 7.63
CA LEU A 143 -0.35 4.48 6.65
C LEU A 143 0.19 5.48 5.61
N ARG A 144 -0.66 6.37 5.09
CA ARG A 144 -0.27 7.38 4.11
C ARG A 144 0.74 8.41 4.64
N GLN A 145 0.89 8.58 5.96
CA GLN A 145 1.93 9.43 6.53
C GLN A 145 3.34 8.92 6.26
N HIS A 146 3.49 7.64 5.95
CA HIS A 146 4.78 7.00 5.67
C HIS A 146 5.09 6.89 4.18
N ILE A 147 4.13 7.24 3.31
CA ILE A 147 4.28 7.18 1.84
C ILE A 147 3.81 8.51 1.23
N SER A 148 4.70 9.18 0.51
CA SER A 148 4.38 10.42 -0.22
C SER A 148 5.21 10.53 -1.48
N GLN A 149 4.97 11.59 -2.26
CA GLN A 149 5.79 11.90 -3.44
C GLN A 149 7.26 12.20 -3.10
N ASN A 150 7.56 12.47 -1.82
CA ASN A 150 8.87 12.89 -1.37
C ASN A 150 9.50 11.93 -0.35
N HIS A 151 8.78 10.94 0.12
CA HIS A 151 9.33 9.94 1.03
C HIS A 151 8.59 8.60 0.95
N LEU A 152 9.34 7.54 1.22
CA LEU A 152 8.86 6.18 1.49
C LEU A 152 9.59 5.69 2.74
N ARG A 153 8.85 5.35 3.79
CA ARG A 153 9.38 4.96 5.09
C ARG A 153 8.89 3.57 5.49
N PRO A 154 9.51 2.51 5.02
CA PRO A 154 9.13 1.14 5.35
C PRO A 154 9.15 0.87 6.86
N GLU A 155 10.19 1.33 7.57
CA GLU A 155 10.28 1.21 9.03
C GLU A 155 9.07 1.83 9.74
N GLY A 156 8.65 3.03 9.30
CA GLY A 156 7.50 3.72 9.86
C GLY A 156 6.17 3.02 9.60
N ILE A 157 6.03 2.34 8.46
CA ILE A 157 4.85 1.52 8.14
C ILE A 157 4.77 0.33 9.10
N VAL A 158 5.89 -0.39 9.28
CA VAL A 158 5.97 -1.53 10.21
C VAL A 158 5.67 -1.08 11.63
N GLU A 159 6.32 -0.01 12.10
CA GLU A 159 6.09 0.55 13.43
C GLU A 159 4.63 0.97 13.62
N TYR A 160 4.01 1.60 12.63
CA TYR A 160 2.60 1.99 12.67
C TYR A 160 1.68 0.76 12.80
N ILE A 161 1.90 -0.28 11.99
CA ILE A 161 1.10 -1.51 12.03
C ILE A 161 1.25 -2.21 13.39
N GLU A 162 2.48 -2.33 13.90
CA GLU A 162 2.75 -3.01 15.16
C GLU A 162 2.29 -2.22 16.40
N SER A 163 2.49 -0.89 16.40
CA SER A 163 2.21 -0.04 17.57
C SER A 163 0.77 0.42 17.68
N SER A 164 0.05 0.53 16.55
CA SER A 164 -1.31 1.07 16.51
C SER A 164 -2.40 0.06 16.90
N ASN A 165 -2.05 -1.19 17.22
CA ASN A 165 -3.02 -2.29 17.30
C ASN A 165 -3.92 -2.38 16.03
N PHE A 166 -3.36 -2.01 14.86
CA PHE A 166 -4.08 -1.94 13.59
C PHE A 166 -4.93 -3.20 13.34
N GLU A 167 -4.32 -4.36 13.50
CA GLU A 167 -5.01 -5.65 13.31
C GLU A 167 -6.18 -5.81 14.30
N ALA A 168 -5.96 -5.53 15.59
CA ALA A 168 -6.99 -5.64 16.59
C ALA A 168 -8.12 -4.61 16.42
N GLU A 169 -7.79 -3.36 16.03
CA GLU A 169 -8.79 -2.33 15.73
C GLU A 169 -9.60 -2.68 14.47
N PHE A 170 -8.95 -3.19 13.42
CA PHE A 170 -9.62 -3.63 12.21
C PHE A 170 -10.49 -4.87 12.44
N GLU A 171 -9.98 -5.87 13.17
CA GLU A 171 -10.76 -7.06 13.54
C GLU A 171 -11.99 -6.69 14.38
N ALA A 172 -11.83 -5.82 15.37
CA ALA A 172 -12.93 -5.34 16.19
C ALA A 172 -13.98 -4.59 15.37
N LEU A 173 -13.52 -3.80 14.40
CA LEU A 173 -14.36 -3.09 13.45
C LEU A 173 -15.22 -4.06 12.64
N VAL A 174 -14.58 -5.05 11.99
CA VAL A 174 -15.28 -6.07 11.18
C VAL A 174 -16.26 -6.87 12.02
N LYS A 175 -15.84 -7.32 13.22
CA LYS A 175 -16.73 -8.05 14.14
C LYS A 175 -17.95 -7.25 14.55
N SER A 176 -17.77 -5.95 14.84
CA SER A 176 -18.88 -5.07 15.18
C SER A 176 -19.85 -4.90 14.00
N ALA A 177 -19.34 -4.69 12.77
CA ALA A 177 -20.18 -4.57 11.58
C ALA A 177 -21.02 -5.81 11.32
N VAL A 178 -20.38 -6.99 11.42
CA VAL A 178 -21.07 -8.28 11.24
C VAL A 178 -22.13 -8.50 12.33
N ALA A 179 -21.81 -8.20 13.59
CA ALA A 179 -22.75 -8.36 14.69
C ALA A 179 -23.99 -7.45 14.51
N ASP A 180 -23.78 -6.18 14.17
CA ASP A 180 -24.85 -5.23 13.93
C ASP A 180 -25.72 -5.63 12.72
N PHE A 181 -25.11 -6.14 11.65
CA PHE A 181 -25.84 -6.67 10.51
C PHE A 181 -26.70 -7.88 10.89
N MET A 182 -26.15 -8.82 11.64
CA MET A 182 -26.88 -10.02 12.09
C MET A 182 -28.04 -9.66 13.01
N GLU A 183 -27.85 -8.72 13.94
CA GLU A 183 -28.87 -8.30 14.87
C GLU A 183 -30.03 -7.57 14.18
N ASN A 184 -29.73 -6.62 13.28
CA ASN A 184 -30.74 -5.72 12.73
C ASN A 184 -31.37 -6.24 11.44
N ASN A 185 -30.67 -7.04 10.63
CA ASN A 185 -31.18 -7.48 9.33
C ASN A 185 -31.55 -8.96 9.30
N VAL A 186 -30.68 -9.85 9.76
CA VAL A 186 -30.92 -11.30 9.63
C VAL A 186 -32.03 -11.75 10.57
N GLY A 187 -32.08 -11.20 11.79
CA GLY A 187 -33.14 -11.48 12.74
C GLY A 187 -34.54 -11.09 12.23
N GLU A 188 -34.66 -9.89 11.64
CA GLU A 188 -35.91 -9.44 11.05
C GLU A 188 -36.34 -10.25 9.82
N ILE A 189 -35.38 -10.66 8.98
CA ILE A 189 -35.66 -11.45 7.77
C ILE A 189 -36.10 -12.87 8.13
N ILE A 190 -35.43 -13.48 9.11
CA ILE A 190 -35.85 -14.79 9.62
C ILE A 190 -37.26 -14.70 10.19
N ALA A 191 -37.57 -13.67 11.00
CA ALA A 191 -38.90 -13.45 11.52
C ALA A 191 -39.94 -13.20 10.43
N ALA A 192 -39.59 -12.45 9.39
CA ALA A 192 -40.45 -12.23 8.22
C ALA A 192 -40.71 -13.50 7.41
N ALA A 193 -39.67 -14.31 7.19
CA ALA A 193 -39.79 -15.59 6.49
C ALA A 193 -40.65 -16.60 7.27
N LEU A 194 -40.45 -16.70 8.60
CA LEU A 194 -41.27 -17.56 9.48
C LEU A 194 -42.71 -17.03 9.63
N GLY A 195 -42.91 -15.71 9.57
CA GLY A 195 -44.21 -15.07 9.65
C GLY A 195 -44.98 -14.98 8.31
N GLY A 196 -44.42 -15.53 7.22
CA GLY A 196 -45.01 -15.52 5.88
C GLY A 196 -45.02 -14.15 5.21
N ASN A 197 -44.15 -13.23 5.62
CA ASN A 197 -44.05 -11.89 4.99
C ASN A 197 -43.07 -11.94 3.81
N GLU A 198 -43.52 -12.49 2.69
CA GLU A 198 -42.73 -12.64 1.46
C GLU A 198 -42.27 -11.30 0.88
N ASP A 199 -43.01 -10.21 1.09
CA ASP A 199 -42.62 -8.89 0.55
C ASP A 199 -41.37 -8.33 1.21
N LYS A 200 -41.18 -8.52 2.51
CA LYS A 200 -39.94 -8.12 3.20
C LYS A 200 -38.74 -8.94 2.77
N VAL A 201 -38.91 -10.22 2.55
CA VAL A 201 -37.84 -11.11 2.08
C VAL A 201 -37.42 -10.70 0.67
N LYS A 202 -38.36 -10.49 -0.25
CA LYS A 202 -38.08 -10.02 -1.62
C LYS A 202 -37.40 -8.65 -1.64
N ALA A 203 -37.84 -7.71 -0.81
CA ALA A 203 -37.23 -6.39 -0.72
C ALA A 203 -35.76 -6.46 -0.27
N PHE A 204 -35.43 -7.36 0.64
CA PHE A 204 -34.04 -7.61 1.05
C PHE A 204 -33.22 -8.24 -0.08
N GLU A 205 -33.75 -9.27 -0.73
CA GLU A 205 -33.06 -9.93 -1.86
C GLU A 205 -32.73 -8.91 -2.96
N GLN A 206 -33.70 -8.10 -3.38
CA GLN A 206 -33.51 -7.05 -4.39
C GLN A 206 -32.47 -6.01 -3.97
N ARG A 207 -32.43 -5.64 -2.67
CA ARG A 207 -31.43 -4.71 -2.16
C ARG A 207 -30.03 -5.30 -2.19
N MET A 208 -29.87 -6.59 -1.84
CA MET A 208 -28.59 -7.28 -1.86
C MET A 208 -28.10 -7.52 -3.29
N GLU A 209 -28.99 -7.88 -4.21
CA GLU A 209 -28.68 -8.01 -5.64
C GLU A 209 -28.17 -6.69 -6.23
N LYS A 210 -28.94 -5.62 -6.01
CA LYS A 210 -28.54 -4.27 -6.46
C LYS A 210 -27.22 -3.81 -5.84
N PHE A 211 -27.03 -4.08 -4.55
CA PHE A 211 -25.75 -3.79 -3.89
C PHE A 211 -24.60 -4.57 -4.53
N GLY A 212 -24.78 -5.85 -4.84
CA GLY A 212 -23.77 -6.67 -5.53
C GLY A 212 -23.40 -6.08 -6.89
N GLU A 213 -24.39 -5.72 -7.70
CA GLU A 213 -24.19 -5.09 -9.02
C GLU A 213 -23.47 -3.73 -8.92
N GLU A 214 -23.87 -2.88 -7.96
CA GLU A 214 -23.24 -1.59 -7.73
C GLU A 214 -21.78 -1.73 -7.27
N MET A 215 -21.50 -2.69 -6.38
CA MET A 215 -20.14 -3.01 -5.93
C MET A 215 -19.26 -3.49 -7.09
N GLU A 216 -19.75 -4.42 -7.91
CA GLU A 216 -19.05 -4.92 -9.09
C GLU A 216 -18.71 -3.76 -10.04
N GLN A 217 -19.71 -2.97 -10.45
CA GLN A 217 -19.52 -1.85 -11.38
C GLN A 217 -18.56 -0.77 -10.83
N GLN A 218 -18.62 -0.49 -9.53
CA GLN A 218 -17.82 0.58 -8.92
C GLN A 218 -16.37 0.18 -8.69
N PHE A 219 -16.13 -1.08 -8.31
CA PHE A 219 -14.80 -1.50 -7.85
C PHE A 219 -14.02 -2.31 -8.87
N GLU A 220 -14.65 -2.97 -9.84
CA GLU A 220 -13.98 -3.76 -10.88
C GLU A 220 -12.99 -2.88 -11.68
N ALA A 221 -13.48 -1.81 -12.31
CA ALA A 221 -12.63 -0.93 -13.14
C ALA A 221 -11.53 -0.23 -12.34
N ARG A 222 -11.79 0.14 -11.07
CA ARG A 222 -10.78 0.74 -10.18
C ARG A 222 -9.76 -0.29 -9.72
N GLY A 223 -10.20 -1.52 -9.44
CA GLY A 223 -9.33 -2.65 -9.11
C GLY A 223 -8.36 -2.97 -10.22
N GLU A 224 -8.86 -3.12 -11.45
CA GLU A 224 -8.03 -3.35 -12.64
C GLU A 224 -7.02 -2.20 -12.89
N ALA A 225 -7.46 -0.95 -12.70
CA ALA A 225 -6.58 0.20 -12.84
C ALA A 225 -5.48 0.22 -11.77
N LEU A 226 -5.82 -0.12 -10.52
CA LEU A 226 -4.87 -0.23 -9.41
C LEU A 226 -3.87 -1.38 -9.64
N GLU A 227 -4.35 -2.54 -10.10
CA GLU A 227 -3.51 -3.68 -10.45
C GLU A 227 -2.46 -3.28 -11.48
N LYS A 228 -2.88 -2.65 -12.57
CA LYS A 228 -1.95 -2.16 -13.59
C LYS A 228 -0.95 -1.13 -13.07
N GLN A 229 -1.35 -0.26 -12.15
CA GLN A 229 -0.42 0.69 -11.50
C GLN A 229 0.59 -0.05 -10.62
N ALA A 230 0.15 -1.06 -9.87
CA ALA A 230 1.00 -1.91 -9.05
C ALA A 230 2.01 -2.71 -9.90
N GLU A 231 1.58 -3.26 -11.06
CA GLU A 231 2.47 -3.91 -12.02
C GLU A 231 3.58 -2.97 -12.52
N ASN A 232 3.20 -1.75 -12.91
CA ASN A 232 4.17 -0.75 -13.37
C ASN A 232 5.15 -0.38 -12.26
N LEU A 233 4.68 -0.27 -11.02
CA LEU A 233 5.50 -0.03 -9.84
C LEU A 233 6.51 -1.17 -9.62
N CYS A 234 6.06 -2.43 -9.71
CA CYS A 234 6.92 -3.61 -9.62
C CYS A 234 7.99 -3.64 -10.71
N HIS A 235 7.64 -3.29 -11.95
CA HIS A 235 8.63 -3.17 -13.02
C HIS A 235 9.67 -2.09 -12.72
N LEU A 236 9.25 -0.96 -12.15
CA LEU A 236 10.18 0.10 -11.77
C LEU A 236 11.11 -0.36 -10.64
N VAL A 237 10.60 -1.04 -9.61
CA VAL A 237 11.40 -1.61 -8.52
C VAL A 237 12.45 -2.60 -9.06
N LYS A 238 12.05 -3.53 -9.93
CA LYS A 238 12.99 -4.46 -10.60
C LYS A 238 14.07 -3.73 -11.41
N ASN A 239 13.72 -2.63 -12.09
CA ASN A 239 14.68 -1.83 -12.83
C ASN A 239 15.65 -1.10 -11.89
N ILE A 240 15.19 -0.63 -10.72
CA ILE A 240 16.04 -0.02 -9.70
C ILE A 240 17.03 -1.05 -9.16
N ASP A 241 16.58 -2.25 -8.83
CA ASP A 241 17.43 -3.35 -8.36
C ASP A 241 18.51 -3.72 -9.37
N LEU A 242 18.14 -3.87 -10.66
CA LEU A 242 19.11 -4.10 -11.74
C LEU A 242 20.14 -2.97 -11.82
N LYS A 243 19.70 -1.73 -11.71
CA LYS A 243 20.59 -0.55 -11.76
C LYS A 243 21.49 -0.48 -10.52
N GLU A 244 20.99 -0.84 -9.37
CA GLU A 244 21.75 -0.96 -8.13
C GLU A 244 22.84 -2.03 -8.26
N SER A 245 22.51 -3.20 -8.80
CA SER A 245 23.47 -4.26 -9.12
C SER A 245 24.58 -3.80 -10.10
N GLU A 246 24.25 -2.99 -11.10
CA GLU A 246 25.23 -2.38 -12.02
C GLU A 246 26.14 -1.40 -11.26
N LEU A 247 25.56 -0.57 -10.39
CA LEU A 247 26.31 0.37 -9.56
C LEU A 247 27.25 -0.34 -8.59
N VAL A 248 26.83 -1.42 -7.96
CA VAL A 248 27.67 -2.26 -7.09
C VAL A 248 28.85 -2.87 -7.86
N LYS A 249 28.61 -3.40 -9.07
CA LYS A 249 29.68 -3.94 -9.91
C LYS A 249 30.73 -2.89 -10.30
N ALA A 250 30.28 -1.66 -10.58
CA ALA A 250 31.16 -0.55 -10.94
C ALA A 250 31.82 0.09 -9.70
N PHE A 251 31.18 0.03 -8.54
CA PHE A 251 31.58 0.67 -7.30
C PHE A 251 31.28 -0.23 -6.11
N ALA A 252 32.15 -1.20 -5.83
CA ALA A 252 31.97 -2.26 -4.83
C ALA A 252 31.69 -1.77 -3.39
N LYS A 253 32.06 -0.52 -3.04
CA LYS A 253 31.71 0.06 -1.74
C LYS A 253 30.23 0.31 -1.56
N PHE A 254 29.44 0.30 -2.64
CA PHE A 254 27.99 0.49 -2.58
C PHE A 254 27.24 -0.77 -2.15
N ASP A 255 27.91 -1.92 -2.13
CA ASP A 255 27.34 -3.23 -1.80
C ASP A 255 26.67 -3.24 -0.41
N ASP A 256 27.28 -2.60 0.57
CA ASP A 256 26.74 -2.49 1.94
C ASP A 256 25.56 -1.49 2.07
N TYR A 257 25.17 -0.81 0.98
CA TYR A 257 24.20 0.29 0.97
C TYR A 257 23.07 0.07 -0.03
N GLN A 258 22.85 -1.15 -0.46
CA GLN A 258 21.78 -1.48 -1.37
C GLN A 258 20.41 -1.16 -0.75
N LEU A 259 19.55 -0.51 -1.52
CA LEU A 259 18.22 -0.12 -1.12
C LEU A 259 17.25 -1.30 -1.14
N ILE A 260 17.40 -2.15 -2.18
CA ILE A 260 16.52 -3.30 -2.38
C ILE A 260 17.25 -4.55 -1.90
N THR A 261 16.55 -5.33 -1.10
CA THR A 261 17.04 -6.61 -0.56
C THR A 261 16.02 -7.71 -0.87
N ASP A 262 16.54 -8.91 -1.18
CA ASP A 262 15.75 -10.13 -1.43
C ASP A 262 15.22 -10.75 -0.12
#